data_4f95c0b889f49d4a52734a2885b27615
#
_entry.id   4f95c0b889f49d4a52734a2885b27615
#
_cell.length_a   1.000
_cell.length_b   1.000
_cell.length_c   1.000
_cell.angle_alpha   90.00
_cell.angle_beta   90.00
_cell.angle_gamma   90.00
#
_symmetry.space_group_name_H-M   'P 1'
#
loop_
_entity.id
_entity.type
_entity.pdbx_description
1 polymer ?
#
loop_
_entity_poly.entity_id
_entity_poly.type
_entity_poly.pdbx_seq_one_letter_code
_entity_poly.pdbx_strand_id
1 'polypeptide(L)'
;MAPVSREDVTIGIDVGTTAAKAVAVDESGRVHARARIPHQLLVPAPDRLEHNAEEAWREGPVTALGRLNRPDAKAVAVSSMVPSLTAVDTEGRPITPGLLYGDSRGRVPDAAEQPVPAVGEAAEFLRWTAAEAPGAAGYWPAPAVANHALAGEAVIDFATAITSLPLFDGTGWNASALADRGATVDQMPRVETFGKPVGQVRGTSSVLATGAIDALCEQIVAGADHDGDVLVLCGTTLIVWITVAEARQVPGLWTIPHTAVGKSQIGGASNAGGLFLGWVDRVVAQADPLGADPRRVPVWMPYIRGERTPFHDPDRRAALHGVDLTQDAASLRRAAYEASGFVVRQILELSGAPVRRIIASGGGTRVQPWMQAIADATGRPVEVSAVAEGAALGAAFLARMAVGLESVITDAARWAAVERVVEPRSEWVRPTNDRYRHFLELSGSRLV
;
A
#
# COMPACT_ATOMS: atom_id res chain seq x y z
N MET A 1 44.96 -11.68 5.19
CA MET A 1 43.62 -11.19 4.81
C MET A 1 42.62 -12.19 5.36
N ALA A 2 41.83 -11.81 6.35
CA ALA A 2 40.71 -12.63 6.78
C ALA A 2 39.70 -12.76 5.60
N PRO A 3 39.09 -13.93 5.40
CA PRO A 3 38.07 -14.06 4.38
C PRO A 3 36.97 -13.06 4.70
N VAL A 4 36.63 -12.19 3.74
CA VAL A 4 35.45 -11.35 3.79
C VAL A 4 34.30 -12.34 3.93
N SER A 5 33.58 -12.31 5.06
CA SER A 5 32.38 -13.09 5.26
C SER A 5 31.45 -12.75 4.09
N ARG A 6 31.02 -13.75 3.32
CA ARG A 6 29.98 -13.56 2.31
C ARG A 6 28.75 -13.11 3.10
N GLU A 7 28.42 -11.82 2.99
CA GLU A 7 27.19 -11.29 3.56
C GLU A 7 26.02 -12.09 2.99
N ASP A 8 25.14 -12.58 3.86
CA ASP A 8 23.95 -13.34 3.46
C ASP A 8 22.89 -12.38 2.90
N VAL A 9 23.00 -12.09 1.60
CA VAL A 9 22.12 -11.16 0.90
C VAL A 9 20.81 -11.83 0.53
N THR A 10 19.70 -11.13 0.74
CA THR A 10 18.38 -11.49 0.24
C THR A 10 17.77 -10.34 -0.56
N ILE A 11 16.79 -10.65 -1.39
CA ILE A 11 16.17 -9.70 -2.30
C ILE A 11 14.68 -9.62 -2.00
N GLY A 12 14.16 -8.41 -1.88
CA GLY A 12 12.74 -8.13 -1.91
C GLY A 12 12.37 -7.36 -3.16
N ILE A 13 11.24 -7.72 -3.73
CA ILE A 13 10.64 -7.07 -4.90
C ILE A 13 9.26 -6.56 -4.49
N ASP A 14 8.95 -5.30 -4.79
CA ASP A 14 7.65 -4.68 -4.59
C ASP A 14 7.01 -4.36 -5.95
N VAL A 15 5.88 -4.99 -6.24
CA VAL A 15 5.04 -4.70 -7.40
C VAL A 15 4.03 -3.63 -7.01
N GLY A 16 4.46 -2.38 -7.13
CA GLY A 16 3.64 -1.21 -6.77
C GLY A 16 2.82 -0.68 -7.95
N THR A 17 2.08 0.41 -7.72
CA THR A 17 1.14 1.00 -8.71
C THR A 17 1.84 1.66 -9.90
N THR A 18 3.08 2.15 -9.76
CA THR A 18 3.78 2.90 -10.81
C THR A 18 5.17 2.37 -11.12
N ALA A 19 5.61 1.35 -10.43
CA ALA A 19 6.89 0.69 -10.68
C ALA A 19 6.99 -0.63 -9.94
N ALA A 20 7.71 -1.60 -10.51
CA ALA A 20 8.34 -2.67 -9.77
C ALA A 20 9.66 -2.16 -9.18
N LYS A 21 9.86 -2.33 -7.86
CA LYS A 21 11.07 -1.92 -7.14
C LYS A 21 11.70 -3.16 -6.54
N ALA A 22 13.02 -3.21 -6.51
CA ALA A 22 13.74 -4.30 -5.88
C ALA A 22 14.93 -3.78 -5.06
N VAL A 23 15.20 -4.42 -3.93
CA VAL A 23 16.35 -4.14 -3.07
C VAL A 23 17.08 -5.44 -2.75
N ALA A 24 18.42 -5.38 -2.72
CA ALA A 24 19.27 -6.43 -2.21
C ALA A 24 19.86 -5.97 -0.85
N VAL A 25 19.64 -6.75 0.20
CA VAL A 25 19.94 -6.35 1.57
C VAL A 25 20.70 -7.44 2.34
N ASP A 26 21.51 -7.02 3.31
CA ASP A 26 22.23 -7.88 4.24
C ASP A 26 21.44 -8.14 5.55
N GLU A 27 22.06 -8.78 6.52
CA GLU A 27 21.50 -9.10 7.83
C GLU A 27 21.14 -7.86 8.67
N SER A 28 21.76 -6.73 8.39
CA SER A 28 21.51 -5.48 9.11
C SER A 28 20.37 -4.65 8.48
N GLY A 29 19.83 -5.09 7.34
CA GLY A 29 18.86 -4.33 6.55
C GLY A 29 19.49 -3.24 5.67
N ARG A 30 20.82 -3.23 5.55
CA ARG A 30 21.52 -2.29 4.68
C ARG A 30 21.31 -2.67 3.22
N VAL A 31 20.88 -1.69 2.44
CA VAL A 31 20.60 -1.86 1.01
C VAL A 31 21.87 -1.70 0.19
N HIS A 32 22.33 -2.77 -0.43
CA HIS A 32 23.52 -2.83 -1.28
C HIS A 32 23.23 -2.49 -2.75
N ALA A 33 22.03 -2.81 -3.23
CA ALA A 33 21.61 -2.51 -4.59
C ALA A 33 20.12 -2.20 -4.65
N ARG A 34 19.75 -1.35 -5.58
CA ARG A 34 18.36 -0.95 -5.86
C ARG A 34 18.08 -1.04 -7.36
N ALA A 35 16.86 -1.47 -7.70
CA ALA A 35 16.34 -1.38 -9.05
C ALA A 35 14.92 -0.81 -9.01
N ARG A 36 14.58 -0.03 -10.04
CA ARG A 36 13.23 0.49 -10.26
C ARG A 36 12.90 0.37 -11.74
N ILE A 37 11.81 -0.32 -12.03
CA ILE A 37 11.27 -0.51 -13.38
C ILE A 37 9.92 0.22 -13.39
N PRO A 38 9.85 1.40 -13.98
CA PRO A 38 8.59 2.14 -14.07
C PRO A 38 7.63 1.43 -15.01
N HIS A 39 6.35 1.52 -14.71
CA HIS A 39 5.23 1.14 -15.57
C HIS A 39 4.08 2.14 -15.40
N GLN A 40 3.11 2.07 -16.28
CA GLN A 40 2.01 3.04 -16.29
C GLN A 40 0.80 2.51 -15.50
N LEU A 41 0.22 3.38 -14.66
CA LEU A 41 -1.15 3.23 -14.21
C LEU A 41 -2.06 3.79 -15.31
N LEU A 42 -2.88 2.92 -15.90
CA LEU A 42 -3.86 3.31 -16.91
C LEU A 42 -5.17 3.66 -16.24
N VAL A 43 -5.78 4.77 -16.66
CA VAL A 43 -7.08 5.25 -16.17
C VAL A 43 -7.98 5.46 -17.41
N PRO A 44 -8.49 4.37 -18.01
CA PRO A 44 -9.28 4.47 -19.25
C PRO A 44 -10.66 5.13 -19.05
N ALA A 45 -11.16 5.15 -17.80
CA ALA A 45 -12.36 5.87 -17.41
C ALA A 45 -12.21 6.33 -15.93
N PRO A 46 -13.03 7.28 -15.45
CA PRO A 46 -12.90 7.84 -14.09
C PRO A 46 -12.95 6.80 -12.97
N ASP A 47 -13.61 5.68 -13.21
CA ASP A 47 -13.84 4.58 -12.29
C ASP A 47 -13.06 3.30 -12.65
N ARG A 48 -12.10 3.37 -13.57
CA ARG A 48 -11.29 2.24 -14.04
C ARG A 48 -9.81 2.47 -13.80
N LEU A 49 -9.19 1.51 -13.14
CA LEU A 49 -7.75 1.50 -12.89
C LEU A 49 -7.15 0.16 -13.27
N GLU A 50 -6.21 0.19 -14.17
CA GLU A 50 -5.59 -1.03 -14.67
C GLU A 50 -4.10 -0.87 -14.99
N HIS A 51 -3.43 -2.00 -15.01
CA HIS A 51 -2.09 -2.14 -15.57
C HIS A 51 -2.13 -2.95 -16.87
N ASN A 52 -1.13 -2.73 -17.73
CA ASN A 52 -0.65 -3.79 -18.59
C ASN A 52 0.02 -4.83 -17.69
N ALA A 53 -0.69 -5.92 -17.39
CA ALA A 53 -0.24 -6.92 -16.41
C ALA A 53 1.01 -7.68 -16.88
N GLU A 54 1.21 -7.87 -18.19
CA GLU A 54 2.44 -8.46 -18.74
C GLU A 54 3.64 -7.58 -18.40
N GLU A 55 3.57 -6.28 -18.68
CA GLU A 55 4.64 -5.32 -18.41
C GLU A 55 4.88 -5.16 -16.89
N ALA A 56 3.81 -4.90 -16.13
CA ALA A 56 3.93 -4.48 -14.73
C ALA A 56 4.16 -5.63 -13.76
N TRP A 57 3.47 -6.78 -13.97
CA TRP A 57 3.43 -7.86 -12.97
C TRP A 57 4.31 -9.05 -13.35
N ARG A 58 4.58 -9.23 -14.65
CA ARG A 58 5.41 -10.34 -15.15
C ARG A 58 6.82 -9.88 -15.51
N GLU A 59 6.98 -8.93 -16.44
CA GLU A 59 8.29 -8.48 -16.91
C GLU A 59 8.99 -7.56 -15.91
N GLY A 60 8.25 -6.69 -15.24
CA GLY A 60 8.77 -5.74 -14.25
C GLY A 60 9.59 -6.38 -13.15
N PRO A 61 9.06 -7.36 -12.40
CA PRO A 61 9.79 -8.09 -11.34
C PRO A 61 11.03 -8.83 -11.86
N VAL A 62 10.91 -9.52 -13.01
CA VAL A 62 12.05 -10.23 -13.62
C VAL A 62 13.16 -9.26 -14.02
N THR A 63 12.79 -8.13 -14.64
CA THR A 63 13.75 -7.09 -15.04
C THR A 63 14.38 -6.42 -13.81
N ALA A 64 13.59 -6.16 -12.75
CA ALA A 64 14.10 -5.59 -11.51
C ALA A 64 15.15 -6.51 -10.86
N LEU A 65 14.85 -7.80 -10.76
CA LEU A 65 15.79 -8.82 -10.26
C LEU A 65 17.08 -8.84 -11.09
N GLY A 66 16.95 -8.89 -12.41
CA GLY A 66 18.11 -8.89 -13.32
C GLY A 66 19.00 -7.67 -13.17
N ARG A 67 18.40 -6.47 -12.96
CA ARG A 67 19.15 -5.22 -12.78
C ARG A 67 19.91 -5.14 -11.45
N LEU A 68 19.46 -5.85 -10.42
CA LEU A 68 20.22 -5.93 -9.16
C LEU A 68 21.57 -6.64 -9.33
N ASN A 69 21.64 -7.58 -10.30
CA ASN A 69 22.84 -8.34 -10.60
C ASN A 69 23.49 -8.99 -9.36
N ARG A 70 22.65 -9.67 -8.54
CA ARG A 70 23.07 -10.35 -7.31
C ARG A 70 22.76 -11.85 -7.38
N PRO A 71 23.53 -12.61 -8.21
CA PRO A 71 23.34 -14.06 -8.34
C PRO A 71 23.70 -14.83 -7.07
N ASP A 72 24.38 -14.18 -6.13
CA ASP A 72 24.76 -14.70 -4.81
C ASP A 72 23.63 -14.59 -3.77
N ALA A 73 22.50 -13.93 -4.09
CA ALA A 73 21.38 -13.80 -3.17
C ALA A 73 20.82 -15.17 -2.77
N LYS A 74 20.57 -15.37 -1.47
CA LYS A 74 20.06 -16.63 -0.93
C LYS A 74 18.59 -16.88 -1.26
N ALA A 75 17.79 -15.82 -1.20
CA ALA A 75 16.36 -15.90 -1.45
C ALA A 75 15.82 -14.59 -2.03
N VAL A 76 14.65 -14.71 -2.67
CA VAL A 76 13.88 -13.60 -3.24
C VAL A 76 12.42 -13.74 -2.75
N ALA A 77 11.77 -12.65 -2.37
CA ALA A 77 10.35 -12.61 -2.11
C ALA A 77 9.69 -11.42 -2.80
N VAL A 78 8.39 -11.56 -3.13
CA VAL A 78 7.62 -10.54 -3.83
C VAL A 78 6.51 -10.00 -2.92
N SER A 79 6.49 -8.69 -2.72
CA SER A 79 5.34 -7.97 -2.18
C SER A 79 4.55 -7.31 -3.30
N SER A 80 3.27 -7.03 -3.08
CA SER A 80 2.46 -6.30 -4.05
C SER A 80 1.26 -5.61 -3.45
N MET A 81 0.71 -4.65 -4.22
CA MET A 81 -0.57 -4.03 -3.92
C MET A 81 -1.73 -5.03 -4.00
N VAL A 82 -2.77 -4.81 -3.21
CA VAL A 82 -4.02 -5.56 -3.18
C VAL A 82 -5.25 -4.64 -3.11
N PRO A 83 -6.42 -5.09 -3.57
CA PRO A 83 -6.62 -6.23 -4.45
C PRO A 83 -6.11 -5.97 -5.86
N SER A 84 -5.76 -7.02 -6.56
CA SER A 84 -5.38 -7.02 -7.97
C SER A 84 -5.82 -8.33 -8.62
N LEU A 85 -6.16 -8.34 -9.92
CA LEU A 85 -6.53 -9.56 -10.63
C LEU A 85 -6.34 -9.43 -12.13
N THR A 86 -5.90 -10.53 -12.78
CA THR A 86 -5.89 -10.73 -14.23
C THR A 86 -6.19 -12.18 -14.56
N ALA A 87 -6.67 -12.45 -15.78
CA ALA A 87 -6.71 -13.80 -16.34
C ALA A 87 -5.38 -14.14 -16.97
N VAL A 88 -4.98 -15.41 -16.90
CA VAL A 88 -3.76 -15.91 -17.50
C VAL A 88 -4.00 -17.13 -18.41
N ASP A 89 -3.12 -17.31 -19.40
CA ASP A 89 -3.07 -18.49 -20.26
C ASP A 89 -2.33 -19.66 -19.57
N THR A 90 -2.15 -20.77 -20.29
CA THR A 90 -1.49 -21.99 -19.82
C THR A 90 -0.01 -21.80 -19.51
N GLU A 91 0.63 -20.78 -20.06
CA GLU A 91 2.01 -20.37 -19.79
C GLU A 91 2.10 -19.35 -18.63
N GLY A 92 0.97 -19.02 -18.00
CA GLY A 92 0.88 -18.03 -16.94
C GLY A 92 1.08 -16.58 -17.40
N ARG A 93 0.82 -16.30 -18.69
CA ARG A 93 0.89 -14.95 -19.26
C ARG A 93 -0.46 -14.25 -19.11
N PRO A 94 -0.48 -13.01 -18.66
CA PRO A 94 -1.70 -12.21 -18.62
C PRO A 94 -2.37 -12.07 -19.99
N ILE A 95 -3.69 -12.33 -20.05
CA ILE A 95 -4.52 -12.21 -21.24
C ILE A 95 -5.64 -11.18 -21.10
N THR A 96 -5.76 -10.55 -19.92
CA THR A 96 -6.63 -9.40 -19.66
C THR A 96 -5.84 -8.27 -19.00
N PRO A 97 -6.35 -7.03 -19.00
CA PRO A 97 -5.79 -5.98 -18.15
C PRO A 97 -5.72 -6.44 -16.68
N GLY A 98 -4.69 -5.99 -15.98
CA GLY A 98 -4.57 -6.20 -14.54
C GLY A 98 -5.40 -5.19 -13.77
N LEU A 99 -6.52 -5.61 -13.19
CA LEU A 99 -7.38 -4.74 -12.39
C LEU A 99 -6.72 -4.40 -11.05
N LEU A 100 -6.94 -3.19 -10.58
CA LEU A 100 -6.35 -2.66 -9.34
C LEU A 100 -7.43 -2.16 -8.39
N TYR A 101 -7.08 -2.07 -7.11
CA TYR A 101 -7.93 -1.47 -6.08
C TYR A 101 -8.57 -0.15 -6.55
N GLY A 102 -9.88 -0.04 -6.30
CA GLY A 102 -10.70 1.11 -6.72
C GLY A 102 -11.14 1.09 -8.18
N ASP A 103 -10.88 0.02 -8.94
CA ASP A 103 -11.57 -0.24 -10.21
C ASP A 103 -13.01 -0.67 -9.94
N SER A 104 -13.97 -0.20 -10.73
CA SER A 104 -15.39 -0.47 -10.49
C SER A 104 -15.94 -1.66 -11.28
N ARG A 105 -15.13 -2.27 -12.15
CA ARG A 105 -15.58 -3.39 -12.98
C ARG A 105 -16.05 -4.58 -12.15
N GLY A 106 -17.13 -5.19 -12.58
CA GLY A 106 -17.75 -6.32 -11.91
C GLY A 106 -18.65 -5.98 -10.71
N ARG A 107 -18.71 -4.70 -10.30
CA ARG A 107 -19.66 -4.24 -9.26
C ARG A 107 -21.09 -4.42 -9.72
N VAL A 108 -21.94 -4.83 -8.77
CA VAL A 108 -23.39 -4.91 -8.98
C VAL A 108 -24.04 -3.71 -8.30
N PRO A 109 -24.82 -2.89 -9.02
CA PRO A 109 -25.37 -1.62 -8.50
C PRO A 109 -26.21 -1.73 -7.23
N ASP A 110 -26.85 -2.87 -6.97
CA ASP A 110 -27.79 -3.07 -5.86
C ASP A 110 -27.18 -3.79 -4.63
N ALA A 111 -25.87 -4.00 -4.61
CA ALA A 111 -25.18 -4.54 -3.42
C ALA A 111 -25.01 -3.48 -2.29
N ALA A 112 -25.77 -2.41 -2.33
CA ALA A 112 -25.55 -1.12 -1.68
C ALA A 112 -25.87 -1.05 -0.18
N GLU A 113 -26.13 -2.12 0.54
CA GLU A 113 -26.48 -2.03 1.97
C GLU A 113 -25.67 -2.95 2.91
N GLN A 114 -24.49 -3.37 2.52
CA GLN A 114 -23.63 -4.03 3.51
C GLN A 114 -22.68 -3.01 4.13
N PRO A 115 -22.61 -2.97 5.48
CA PRO A 115 -21.64 -2.12 6.14
C PRO A 115 -20.26 -2.61 5.74
N VAL A 116 -19.66 -1.88 4.83
CA VAL A 116 -18.26 -1.90 4.47
C VAL A 116 -17.52 -3.20 4.68
N PRO A 117 -17.34 -3.96 3.66
CA PRO A 117 -16.20 -4.80 3.64
C PRO A 117 -15.01 -4.06 2.98
N ALA A 118 -13.90 -4.06 3.64
CA ALA A 118 -12.61 -3.99 3.01
C ALA A 118 -12.41 -5.09 1.93
N VAL A 119 -13.42 -5.83 1.60
CA VAL A 119 -13.44 -7.14 1.00
C VAL A 119 -14.61 -7.24 0.05
N GLY A 120 -14.37 -7.14 -1.20
CA GLY A 120 -15.40 -7.24 -2.23
C GLY A 120 -14.81 -7.00 -3.59
N GLU A 121 -13.88 -6.07 -3.70
CA GLU A 121 -13.26 -5.71 -4.99
C GLU A 121 -12.66 -6.94 -5.70
N ALA A 122 -11.97 -7.84 -5.00
CA ALA A 122 -11.42 -9.05 -5.62
C ALA A 122 -12.50 -9.98 -6.20
N ALA A 123 -13.64 -10.12 -5.52
CA ALA A 123 -14.77 -10.92 -5.99
C ALA A 123 -15.47 -10.29 -7.19
N GLU A 124 -15.53 -8.97 -7.22
CA GLU A 124 -16.06 -8.19 -8.33
C GLU A 124 -15.11 -8.27 -9.54
N PHE A 125 -13.81 -8.13 -9.30
CA PHE A 125 -12.79 -8.31 -10.33
C PHE A 125 -12.90 -9.69 -10.98
N LEU A 126 -13.06 -10.73 -10.17
CA LEU A 126 -13.20 -12.10 -10.71
C LEU A 126 -14.43 -12.22 -11.62
N ARG A 127 -15.58 -11.65 -11.22
CA ARG A 127 -16.80 -11.69 -12.05
C ARG A 127 -16.56 -11.06 -13.42
N TRP A 128 -15.93 -9.90 -13.45
CA TRP A 128 -15.63 -9.23 -14.72
C TRP A 128 -14.56 -10.00 -15.52
N THR A 129 -13.47 -10.39 -14.87
CA THR A 129 -12.34 -11.04 -15.54
C THR A 129 -12.71 -12.42 -16.11
N ALA A 130 -13.54 -13.19 -15.38
CA ALA A 130 -14.03 -14.48 -15.86
C ALA A 130 -15.05 -14.33 -17.02
N ALA A 131 -15.83 -13.26 -17.04
CA ALA A 131 -16.72 -12.96 -18.17
C ALA A 131 -15.92 -12.49 -19.40
N GLU A 132 -14.84 -11.74 -19.23
CA GLU A 132 -13.99 -11.25 -20.31
C GLU A 132 -13.10 -12.36 -20.91
N ALA A 133 -12.61 -13.28 -20.09
CA ALA A 133 -11.78 -14.39 -20.49
C ALA A 133 -12.32 -15.72 -19.94
N PRO A 134 -13.46 -16.20 -20.42
CA PRO A 134 -14.05 -17.45 -19.96
C PRO A 134 -13.12 -18.63 -20.29
N GLY A 135 -12.86 -19.49 -19.30
CA GLY A 135 -12.00 -20.66 -19.49
C GLY A 135 -10.51 -20.33 -19.52
N ALA A 136 -10.07 -19.19 -19.02
CA ALA A 136 -8.68 -18.89 -18.75
C ALA A 136 -8.03 -19.99 -17.91
N ALA A 137 -6.72 -20.21 -18.08
CA ALA A 137 -6.01 -21.21 -17.27
C ALA A 137 -5.93 -20.84 -15.79
N GLY A 138 -5.98 -19.54 -15.49
CA GLY A 138 -6.03 -19.06 -14.11
C GLY A 138 -6.54 -17.61 -13.99
N TYR A 139 -6.98 -17.25 -12.79
CA TYR A 139 -7.33 -15.88 -12.39
C TYR A 139 -6.44 -15.49 -11.22
N TRP A 140 -5.39 -14.71 -11.54
CA TRP A 140 -4.28 -14.52 -10.62
C TRP A 140 -4.11 -13.06 -10.20
N PRO A 141 -3.89 -12.80 -8.89
CA PRO A 141 -3.43 -11.49 -8.43
C PRO A 141 -1.97 -11.26 -8.82
N ALA A 142 -1.52 -10.02 -8.78
CA ALA A 142 -0.19 -9.59 -9.19
C ALA A 142 0.96 -10.41 -8.60
N PRO A 143 0.98 -10.78 -7.29
CA PRO A 143 2.08 -11.58 -6.74
C PRO A 143 2.13 -13.00 -7.31
N ALA A 144 0.99 -13.61 -7.67
CA ALA A 144 0.99 -14.92 -8.32
C ALA A 144 1.60 -14.86 -9.73
N VAL A 145 1.28 -13.82 -10.50
CA VAL A 145 1.88 -13.58 -11.82
C VAL A 145 3.39 -13.39 -11.70
N ALA A 146 3.84 -12.56 -10.75
CA ALA A 146 5.25 -12.30 -10.51
C ALA A 146 6.01 -13.57 -10.07
N ASN A 147 5.47 -14.31 -9.11
CA ASN A 147 6.07 -15.55 -8.61
C ASN A 147 6.15 -16.62 -9.71
N HIS A 148 5.11 -16.75 -10.53
CA HIS A 148 5.13 -17.66 -11.68
C HIS A 148 6.18 -17.23 -12.72
N ALA A 149 6.32 -15.95 -13.00
CA ALA A 149 7.36 -15.45 -13.91
C ALA A 149 8.78 -15.77 -13.39
N LEU A 150 8.99 -15.61 -12.10
CA LEU A 150 10.30 -15.81 -11.45
C LEU A 150 10.66 -17.28 -11.29
N ALA A 151 9.70 -18.17 -10.94
CA ALA A 151 10.00 -19.54 -10.57
C ALA A 151 9.07 -20.61 -11.17
N GLY A 152 7.99 -20.24 -11.84
CA GLY A 152 6.98 -21.19 -12.32
C GLY A 152 5.92 -21.55 -11.28
N GLU A 153 5.89 -20.85 -10.15
CA GLU A 153 5.00 -21.13 -9.02
C GLU A 153 3.87 -20.09 -8.93
N ALA A 154 2.64 -20.49 -9.25
CA ALA A 154 1.47 -19.66 -9.04
C ALA A 154 1.06 -19.71 -7.56
N VAL A 155 1.68 -18.88 -6.74
CA VAL A 155 1.51 -18.87 -5.28
C VAL A 155 1.35 -17.45 -4.75
N ILE A 156 0.51 -17.31 -3.72
CA ILE A 156 0.34 -16.09 -2.94
C ILE A 156 0.44 -16.39 -1.45
N ASP A 157 0.64 -15.36 -0.66
CA ASP A 157 0.59 -15.46 0.78
C ASP A 157 -0.84 -15.39 1.33
N PHE A 158 -1.00 -15.86 2.58
CA PHE A 158 -2.28 -15.88 3.29
C PHE A 158 -2.87 -14.46 3.44
N ALA A 159 -2.05 -13.43 3.69
CA ALA A 159 -2.55 -12.07 3.86
C ALA A 159 -3.12 -11.51 2.54
N THR A 160 -2.51 -11.83 1.42
CA THR A 160 -3.09 -11.54 0.09
C THR A 160 -4.39 -12.31 -0.14
N ALA A 161 -4.44 -13.61 0.20
CA ALA A 161 -5.64 -14.43 0.02
C ALA A 161 -6.83 -13.93 0.84
N ILE A 162 -6.62 -13.53 2.11
CA ILE A 162 -7.70 -13.06 2.99
C ILE A 162 -8.31 -11.74 2.51
N THR A 163 -7.60 -10.95 1.72
CA THR A 163 -8.19 -9.75 1.10
C THR A 163 -9.18 -10.08 -0.02
N SER A 164 -9.30 -11.36 -0.40
CA SER A 164 -10.20 -11.84 -1.46
C SER A 164 -11.51 -12.41 -0.93
N LEU A 165 -11.89 -12.17 0.33
CA LEU A 165 -13.19 -12.58 0.85
C LEU A 165 -14.32 -12.09 -0.08
N PRO A 166 -15.36 -12.89 -0.35
CA PRO A 166 -15.63 -14.25 0.15
C PRO A 166 -15.01 -15.38 -0.70
N LEU A 167 -14.15 -15.07 -1.68
CA LEU A 167 -13.51 -16.08 -2.55
C LEU A 167 -12.57 -17.00 -1.78
N PHE A 168 -11.90 -16.47 -0.76
CA PHE A 168 -11.10 -17.21 0.19
C PHE A 168 -11.73 -17.07 1.58
N ASP A 169 -12.02 -18.19 2.26
CA ASP A 169 -12.78 -18.20 3.52
C ASP A 169 -11.92 -18.18 4.79
N GLY A 170 -10.60 -18.06 4.62
CA GLY A 170 -9.62 -18.14 5.70
C GLY A 170 -8.99 -19.52 5.88
N THR A 171 -9.52 -20.54 5.21
CA THR A 171 -9.00 -21.92 5.23
C THR A 171 -8.67 -22.43 3.82
N GLY A 172 -9.39 -21.95 2.81
CA GLY A 172 -9.20 -22.35 1.43
C GLY A 172 -10.01 -21.49 0.46
N TRP A 173 -9.87 -21.78 -0.83
CA TRP A 173 -10.69 -21.17 -1.86
C TRP A 173 -12.11 -21.72 -1.79
N ASN A 174 -13.10 -20.83 -1.70
CA ASN A 174 -14.51 -21.18 -1.59
C ASN A 174 -15.08 -21.53 -2.98
N ALA A 175 -15.27 -22.83 -3.23
CA ALA A 175 -15.73 -23.35 -4.52
C ALA A 175 -17.07 -22.74 -4.97
N SER A 176 -18.03 -22.53 -4.06
CA SER A 176 -19.33 -21.95 -4.39
C SER A 176 -19.18 -20.47 -4.78
N ALA A 177 -18.44 -19.69 -4.00
CA ALA A 177 -18.21 -18.28 -4.28
C ALA A 177 -17.44 -18.05 -5.59
N LEU A 178 -16.54 -18.96 -5.95
CA LEU A 178 -15.84 -18.95 -7.23
C LEU A 178 -16.76 -19.31 -8.39
N ALA A 179 -17.55 -20.39 -8.25
CA ALA A 179 -18.49 -20.85 -9.28
C ALA A 179 -19.54 -19.77 -9.61
N ASP A 180 -20.06 -19.05 -8.62
CA ASP A 180 -20.97 -17.92 -8.78
C ASP A 180 -20.39 -16.78 -9.62
N ARG A 181 -19.07 -16.79 -9.85
CA ARG A 181 -18.33 -15.77 -10.61
C ARG A 181 -17.64 -16.32 -11.85
N GLY A 182 -17.92 -17.58 -12.19
CA GLY A 182 -17.41 -18.21 -13.41
C GLY A 182 -16.00 -18.78 -13.31
N ALA A 183 -15.54 -19.09 -12.11
CA ALA A 183 -14.21 -19.67 -11.85
C ALA A 183 -14.29 -20.98 -11.04
N THR A 184 -13.20 -21.72 -11.02
CA THR A 184 -13.00 -22.94 -10.22
C THR A 184 -11.79 -22.84 -9.30
N VAL A 185 -11.69 -23.70 -8.32
CA VAL A 185 -10.56 -23.73 -7.37
C VAL A 185 -9.23 -23.94 -8.09
N ASP A 186 -9.19 -24.78 -9.10
CA ASP A 186 -7.95 -25.11 -9.85
C ASP A 186 -7.39 -23.92 -10.65
N GLN A 187 -8.22 -22.91 -10.92
CA GLN A 187 -7.81 -21.66 -11.59
C GLN A 187 -7.23 -20.62 -10.64
N MET A 188 -7.31 -20.86 -9.32
CA MET A 188 -6.79 -19.94 -8.32
C MET A 188 -5.36 -20.32 -7.91
N PRO A 189 -4.51 -19.35 -7.51
CA PRO A 189 -3.16 -19.65 -7.07
C PRO A 189 -3.15 -20.43 -5.74
N ARG A 190 -2.10 -21.21 -5.53
CA ARG A 190 -1.86 -21.85 -4.22
C ARG A 190 -1.64 -20.78 -3.14
N VAL A 191 -2.19 -21.02 -1.96
CA VAL A 191 -1.99 -20.13 -0.79
C VAL A 191 -0.99 -20.76 0.17
N GLU A 192 -0.05 -19.96 0.65
CA GLU A 192 0.99 -20.39 1.58
C GLU A 192 1.17 -19.33 2.69
N THR A 193 1.77 -19.69 3.80
CA THR A 193 2.15 -18.74 4.83
C THR A 193 3.30 -17.84 4.33
N PHE A 194 3.32 -16.56 4.66
CA PHE A 194 4.41 -15.66 4.30
C PHE A 194 5.76 -16.11 4.86
N GLY A 195 6.87 -15.81 4.16
CA GLY A 195 8.21 -16.19 4.54
C GLY A 195 8.51 -17.70 4.46
N LYS A 196 7.76 -18.45 3.62
CA LYS A 196 8.01 -19.87 3.36
C LYS A 196 8.66 -20.09 1.99
N PRO A 197 9.57 -21.06 1.86
CA PRO A 197 10.14 -21.43 0.58
C PRO A 197 9.06 -22.08 -0.30
N VAL A 198 8.94 -21.65 -1.55
CA VAL A 198 7.90 -22.13 -2.47
C VAL A 198 8.45 -22.59 -3.83
N GLY A 199 9.69 -22.29 -4.12
CA GLY A 199 10.32 -22.69 -5.38
C GLY A 199 11.76 -22.20 -5.48
N GLN A 200 12.35 -22.34 -6.66
CA GLN A 200 13.68 -21.83 -6.99
C GLN A 200 13.57 -20.81 -8.13
N VAL A 201 14.20 -19.66 -7.97
CA VAL A 201 14.22 -18.62 -8.99
C VAL A 201 14.97 -19.13 -10.23
N ARG A 202 14.33 -19.01 -11.40
CA ARG A 202 14.86 -19.54 -12.67
C ARG A 202 16.26 -19.00 -12.98
N GLY A 203 17.15 -19.90 -13.34
CA GLY A 203 18.54 -19.55 -13.72
C GLY A 203 19.43 -19.12 -12.55
N THR A 204 19.00 -19.29 -11.31
CA THR A 204 19.76 -18.96 -10.10
C THR A 204 19.72 -20.09 -9.07
N SER A 205 20.50 -19.98 -7.99
CA SER A 205 20.38 -20.83 -6.81
C SER A 205 19.48 -20.24 -5.72
N SER A 206 18.90 -19.06 -5.95
CA SER A 206 18.08 -18.36 -4.96
C SER A 206 16.75 -19.07 -4.75
N VAL A 207 16.34 -19.20 -3.48
CA VAL A 207 15.01 -19.69 -3.12
C VAL A 207 13.97 -18.61 -3.41
N LEU A 208 12.85 -18.95 -4.07
CA LEU A 208 11.67 -18.09 -4.07
C LEU A 208 10.92 -18.33 -2.76
N ALA A 209 10.64 -17.25 -2.05
CA ALA A 209 9.82 -17.23 -0.85
C ALA A 209 8.47 -16.55 -1.09
N THR A 210 7.45 -16.96 -0.34
CA THR A 210 6.22 -16.15 -0.25
C THR A 210 6.54 -14.82 0.42
N GLY A 211 6.14 -13.73 -0.25
CA GLY A 211 6.14 -12.40 0.35
C GLY A 211 4.89 -12.13 1.17
N ALA A 212 4.41 -10.89 1.09
CA ALA A 212 3.14 -10.46 1.67
C ALA A 212 2.62 -9.21 0.95
N ILE A 213 1.44 -8.72 1.33
CA ILE A 213 0.93 -7.45 0.83
C ILE A 213 1.89 -6.30 1.17
N ASP A 214 1.95 -5.29 0.31
CA ASP A 214 2.85 -4.14 0.43
C ASP A 214 2.76 -3.45 1.80
N ALA A 215 1.54 -3.16 2.27
CA ALA A 215 1.33 -2.51 3.56
C ALA A 215 1.84 -3.35 4.76
N LEU A 216 1.76 -4.68 4.70
CA LEU A 216 2.29 -5.56 5.74
C LEU A 216 3.81 -5.63 5.68
N CYS A 217 4.39 -5.70 4.48
CA CYS A 217 5.84 -5.62 4.31
C CYS A 217 6.42 -4.29 4.82
N GLU A 218 5.77 -3.16 4.52
CA GLU A 218 6.14 -1.86 5.09
C GLU A 218 6.07 -1.89 6.62
N GLN A 219 5.00 -2.45 7.18
CA GLN A 219 4.76 -2.51 8.61
C GLN A 219 5.87 -3.24 9.37
N ILE A 220 6.29 -4.42 8.89
CA ILE A 220 7.28 -5.24 9.62
C ILE A 220 8.65 -4.57 9.74
N VAL A 221 9.00 -3.66 8.83
CA VAL A 221 10.29 -2.95 8.84
C VAL A 221 10.18 -1.50 9.32
N ALA A 222 8.98 -1.00 9.58
CA ALA A 222 8.78 0.36 10.07
C ALA A 222 9.08 0.50 11.59
N GLY A 223 9.08 -0.61 12.32
CA GLY A 223 9.24 -0.61 13.78
C GLY A 223 8.06 0.05 14.51
N ALA A 224 6.87 0.06 13.90
CA ALA A 224 5.64 0.61 14.47
C ALA A 224 4.88 -0.46 15.28
N ASP A 225 5.51 -1.09 16.24
CA ASP A 225 5.05 -2.30 16.94
C ASP A 225 4.65 -2.08 18.41
N HIS A 226 4.75 -0.85 18.92
CA HIS A 226 4.31 -0.50 20.27
C HIS A 226 2.93 0.17 20.25
N ASP A 227 2.18 0.02 21.35
CA ASP A 227 0.90 0.67 21.51
C ASP A 227 0.99 2.19 21.31
N GLY A 228 0.15 2.72 20.44
CA GLY A 228 0.17 4.13 20.08
C GLY A 228 1.17 4.49 18.99
N ASP A 229 1.97 3.56 18.48
CA ASP A 229 2.75 3.80 17.27
C ASP A 229 1.81 3.94 16.07
N VAL A 230 2.03 4.97 15.28
CA VAL A 230 1.27 5.26 14.07
C VAL A 230 2.17 5.08 12.86
N LEU A 231 1.76 4.24 11.93
CA LEU A 231 2.39 4.09 10.62
C LEU A 231 1.57 4.82 9.57
N VAL A 232 2.18 5.80 8.90
CA VAL A 232 1.60 6.52 7.76
C VAL A 232 2.35 6.12 6.50
N LEU A 233 1.70 5.36 5.63
CA LEU A 233 2.26 4.95 4.34
C LEU A 233 1.90 5.99 3.28
N CYS A 234 2.91 6.74 2.86
CA CYS A 234 2.80 7.81 1.87
C CYS A 234 3.09 7.24 0.47
N GLY A 235 2.17 6.46 -0.06
CA GLY A 235 2.20 5.87 -1.39
C GLY A 235 1.25 6.57 -2.37
N THR A 236 0.89 5.89 -3.46
CA THR A 236 -0.22 6.27 -4.35
C THR A 236 -1.52 6.43 -3.57
N THR A 237 -1.75 5.52 -2.64
CA THR A 237 -2.74 5.57 -1.56
C THR A 237 -2.08 6.13 -0.30
N LEU A 238 -2.85 6.83 0.53
CA LEU A 238 -2.48 7.16 1.89
C LEU A 238 -3.04 6.06 2.81
N ILE A 239 -2.19 5.41 3.61
CA ILE A 239 -2.65 4.41 4.58
C ILE A 239 -2.21 4.86 5.97
N VAL A 240 -3.10 4.74 6.95
CA VAL A 240 -2.81 5.10 8.35
C VAL A 240 -3.19 3.92 9.23
N TRP A 241 -2.23 3.43 10.01
CA TRP A 241 -2.41 2.36 10.98
C TRP A 241 -1.95 2.79 12.36
N ILE A 242 -2.77 2.57 13.37
CA ILE A 242 -2.43 2.79 14.78
C ILE A 242 -2.32 1.42 15.45
N THR A 243 -1.17 1.11 16.02
CA THR A 243 -0.94 -0.13 16.77
C THR A 243 -1.61 -0.04 18.14
N VAL A 244 -2.36 -1.08 18.50
CA VAL A 244 -3.09 -1.19 19.77
C VAL A 244 -2.91 -2.57 20.39
N ALA A 245 -2.94 -2.64 21.74
CA ALA A 245 -2.87 -3.90 22.46
C ALA A 245 -4.11 -4.78 22.24
N GLU A 246 -5.29 -4.15 22.17
CA GLU A 246 -6.56 -4.86 22.09
C GLU A 246 -7.31 -4.49 20.81
N ALA A 247 -7.79 -5.52 20.10
CA ALA A 247 -8.65 -5.32 18.94
C ALA A 247 -9.99 -4.72 19.37
N ARG A 248 -10.43 -3.66 18.71
CA ARG A 248 -11.77 -3.10 18.87
C ARG A 248 -12.30 -2.62 17.53
N GLN A 249 -13.59 -2.76 17.33
CA GLN A 249 -14.24 -2.23 16.14
C GLN A 249 -14.47 -0.72 16.30
N VAL A 250 -14.07 0.03 15.28
CA VAL A 250 -14.29 1.48 15.20
C VAL A 250 -15.06 1.77 13.91
N PRO A 251 -16.25 2.38 13.98
CA PRO A 251 -17.03 2.70 12.79
C PRO A 251 -16.22 3.49 11.76
N GLY A 252 -16.25 3.05 10.50
CA GLY A 252 -15.50 3.67 9.41
C GLY A 252 -14.02 3.29 9.34
N LEU A 253 -13.46 2.64 10.35
CA LEU A 253 -12.08 2.16 10.36
C LEU A 253 -12.01 0.64 10.29
N TRP A 254 -10.93 0.13 9.77
CA TRP A 254 -10.63 -1.30 9.81
C TRP A 254 -9.85 -1.65 11.08
N THR A 255 -10.11 -2.84 11.59
CA THR A 255 -9.30 -3.44 12.66
C THR A 255 -8.78 -4.77 12.15
N ILE A 256 -7.46 -4.88 12.03
CA ILE A 256 -6.80 -6.08 11.52
C ILE A 256 -5.67 -6.50 12.47
N PRO A 257 -5.27 -7.78 12.45
CA PRO A 257 -4.12 -8.24 13.24
C PRO A 257 -2.84 -7.48 12.85
N HIS A 258 -2.00 -7.25 13.86
CA HIS A 258 -0.64 -6.74 13.66
C HIS A 258 0.35 -7.91 13.55
N THR A 259 1.49 -7.73 12.89
CA THR A 259 2.56 -8.74 12.82
C THR A 259 3.23 -8.98 14.17
N ALA A 260 3.26 -7.98 15.06
CA ALA A 260 3.68 -8.15 16.45
C ALA A 260 2.63 -8.98 17.22
N VAL A 261 3.08 -10.04 17.89
CA VAL A 261 2.21 -11.00 18.58
C VAL A 261 1.36 -10.30 19.65
N GLY A 262 0.06 -10.59 19.64
CA GLY A 262 -0.91 -10.04 20.61
C GLY A 262 -1.28 -8.60 20.35
N LYS A 263 -0.91 -8.01 19.21
CA LYS A 263 -1.28 -6.65 18.82
C LYS A 263 -2.28 -6.66 17.68
N SER A 264 -2.98 -5.53 17.55
CA SER A 264 -3.86 -5.21 16.42
C SER A 264 -3.53 -3.82 15.89
N GLN A 265 -4.05 -3.48 14.74
CA GLN A 265 -3.94 -2.15 14.18
C GLN A 265 -5.32 -1.66 13.74
N ILE A 266 -5.59 -0.39 14.03
CA ILE A 266 -6.83 0.30 13.69
C ILE A 266 -6.51 1.40 12.69
N GLY A 267 -7.30 1.54 11.64
CA GLY A 267 -7.08 2.58 10.64
C GLY A 267 -7.63 2.22 9.28
N GLY A 268 -6.89 2.55 8.24
CA GLY A 268 -7.28 2.16 6.88
C GLY A 268 -6.63 2.98 5.79
N ALA A 269 -7.10 2.73 4.58
CA ALA A 269 -6.59 3.33 3.36
C ALA A 269 -7.51 4.45 2.86
N SER A 270 -6.93 5.57 2.44
CA SER A 270 -7.61 6.75 1.89
C SER A 270 -7.10 7.09 0.49
N ASN A 271 -7.97 7.68 -0.32
CA ASN A 271 -7.64 8.19 -1.64
C ASN A 271 -6.93 9.56 -1.61
N ALA A 272 -6.71 10.14 -0.43
CA ALA A 272 -5.99 11.40 -0.21
C ALA A 272 -4.45 11.27 -0.32
N GLY A 273 -3.95 10.25 -0.99
CA GLY A 273 -2.53 9.96 -1.15
C GLY A 273 -1.89 10.56 -2.40
N GLY A 274 -0.78 9.95 -2.82
CA GLY A 274 0.06 10.43 -3.92
C GLY A 274 -0.68 10.56 -5.27
N LEU A 275 -1.74 9.79 -5.51
CA LEU A 275 -2.54 9.92 -6.73
C LEU A 275 -3.28 11.27 -6.78
N PHE A 276 -3.89 11.66 -5.66
CA PHE A 276 -4.51 12.98 -5.53
C PHE A 276 -3.48 14.11 -5.66
N LEU A 277 -2.37 14.01 -4.92
CA LEU A 277 -1.31 15.02 -4.94
C LEU A 277 -0.67 15.14 -6.33
N GLY A 278 -0.44 14.02 -7.02
CA GLY A 278 0.07 14.01 -8.39
C GLY A 278 -0.93 14.57 -9.40
N TRP A 279 -2.24 14.46 -9.16
CA TRP A 279 -3.24 15.16 -9.96
C TRP A 279 -3.15 16.69 -9.74
N VAL A 280 -3.05 17.13 -8.48
CA VAL A 280 -2.87 18.55 -8.15
C VAL A 280 -1.61 19.13 -8.82
N ASP A 281 -0.51 18.37 -8.85
CA ASP A 281 0.73 18.76 -9.50
C ASP A 281 0.57 19.06 -11.00
N ARG A 282 -0.41 18.43 -11.66
CA ARG A 282 -0.70 18.66 -13.09
C ARG A 282 -1.64 19.82 -13.35
N VAL A 283 -2.55 20.14 -12.41
CA VAL A 283 -3.63 21.12 -12.63
C VAL A 283 -3.38 22.46 -11.96
N VAL A 284 -2.51 22.51 -10.96
CA VAL A 284 -2.12 23.74 -10.24
C VAL A 284 -0.70 24.15 -10.64
N ALA A 285 -0.50 25.41 -10.97
CA ALA A 285 0.81 25.94 -11.33
C ALA A 285 1.88 25.59 -10.27
N GLN A 286 3.12 25.41 -10.72
CA GLN A 286 4.24 25.10 -9.83
C GLN A 286 4.54 26.28 -8.90
N ALA A 287 4.61 26.01 -7.62
CA ALA A 287 4.96 26.97 -6.57
C ALA A 287 5.43 26.20 -5.32
N ASP A 288 6.22 26.84 -4.47
CA ASP A 288 6.67 26.25 -3.20
C ASP A 288 5.56 26.35 -2.14
N PRO A 289 4.92 25.23 -1.75
CA PRO A 289 3.86 25.24 -0.75
C PRO A 289 4.36 25.50 0.68
N LEU A 290 5.67 25.41 0.94
CA LEU A 290 6.25 25.74 2.25
C LEU A 290 6.27 27.24 2.52
N GLY A 291 6.28 28.06 1.46
CA GLY A 291 6.24 29.52 1.52
C GLY A 291 4.84 30.12 1.59
N ALA A 292 3.76 29.31 1.61
CA ALA A 292 2.40 29.82 1.69
C ALA A 292 2.12 30.57 3.01
N ASP A 293 1.31 31.63 2.95
CA ASP A 293 0.82 32.32 4.18
C ASP A 293 -0.21 31.40 4.89
N PRO A 294 0.03 31.04 6.17
CA PRO A 294 -0.87 30.16 6.90
C PRO A 294 -2.33 30.61 6.95
N ARG A 295 -2.58 31.92 6.81
CA ARG A 295 -3.91 32.52 6.88
C ARG A 295 -4.67 32.52 5.55
N ARG A 296 -4.00 32.20 4.45
CA ARG A 296 -4.54 32.28 3.08
C ARG A 296 -4.74 30.91 2.43
N VAL A 297 -4.55 29.84 3.15
CA VAL A 297 -4.72 28.48 2.64
C VAL A 297 -6.20 28.11 2.65
N PRO A 298 -6.81 27.73 1.51
CA PRO A 298 -8.21 27.26 1.47
C PRO A 298 -8.32 25.83 1.98
N VAL A 299 -9.56 25.31 2.09
CA VAL A 299 -9.80 23.92 2.48
C VAL A 299 -10.09 23.08 1.27
N TRP A 300 -9.30 22.01 1.07
CA TRP A 300 -9.51 21.05 0.00
C TRP A 300 -10.08 19.73 0.53
N MET A 301 -11.19 19.28 -0.06
CA MET A 301 -11.73 17.92 0.12
C MET A 301 -11.06 17.02 -0.92
N PRO A 302 -10.25 16.02 -0.55
CA PRO A 302 -9.32 15.34 -1.48
C PRO A 302 -9.95 14.20 -2.29
N TYR A 303 -11.26 14.09 -2.36
CA TYR A 303 -11.99 12.89 -2.79
C TYR A 303 -12.16 12.80 -4.32
N ILE A 304 -11.10 12.90 -5.11
CA ILE A 304 -11.16 12.91 -6.60
C ILE A 304 -11.71 11.60 -7.20
N ARG A 305 -11.74 10.51 -6.41
CA ARG A 305 -12.16 9.16 -6.78
C ARG A 305 -13.04 8.49 -5.74
N GLY A 306 -13.92 9.24 -5.10
CA GLY A 306 -14.56 8.75 -3.89
C GLY A 306 -13.58 8.68 -2.71
N GLU A 307 -14.04 8.14 -1.60
CA GLU A 307 -13.19 7.93 -0.42
C GLU A 307 -13.46 6.55 0.19
N ARG A 308 -12.38 5.91 0.62
CA ARG A 308 -12.45 4.68 1.40
C ARG A 308 -12.64 5.02 2.88
N THR A 309 -11.61 4.89 3.65
CA THR A 309 -11.62 5.20 5.09
C THR A 309 -11.63 6.71 5.34
N PRO A 310 -12.52 7.25 6.19
CA PRO A 310 -13.50 6.55 7.02
C PRO A 310 -14.92 6.45 6.43
N PHE A 311 -15.15 6.90 5.22
CA PHE A 311 -16.51 7.08 4.68
C PHE A 311 -17.02 5.90 3.88
N HIS A 312 -16.12 5.18 3.19
CA HIS A 312 -16.46 4.09 2.27
C HIS A 312 -17.51 4.49 1.21
N ASP A 313 -17.34 5.69 0.67
CA ASP A 313 -18.26 6.34 -0.23
C ASP A 313 -17.57 6.56 -1.61
N PRO A 314 -17.87 5.74 -2.62
CA PRO A 314 -17.28 5.85 -3.95
C PRO A 314 -17.77 7.08 -4.72
N ASP A 315 -18.88 7.69 -4.29
CA ASP A 315 -19.51 8.81 -4.99
C ASP A 315 -19.04 10.18 -4.48
N ARG A 316 -18.26 10.24 -3.41
CA ARG A 316 -17.64 11.48 -2.95
C ARG A 316 -16.77 12.08 -4.04
N ARG A 317 -16.79 13.41 -4.13
CA ARG A 317 -15.95 14.13 -5.09
C ARG A 317 -15.17 15.24 -4.40
N ALA A 318 -14.04 15.57 -4.99
CA ALA A 318 -13.18 16.64 -4.51
C ALA A 318 -13.89 18.00 -4.64
N ALA A 319 -13.62 18.86 -3.67
CA ALA A 319 -14.10 20.24 -3.67
C ALA A 319 -13.06 21.14 -3.01
N LEU A 320 -13.00 22.38 -3.45
CA LEU A 320 -12.15 23.42 -2.89
C LEU A 320 -13.03 24.54 -2.32
N HIS A 321 -12.87 24.82 -1.04
CA HIS A 321 -13.71 25.77 -0.29
C HIS A 321 -12.91 26.96 0.23
N GLY A 322 -13.54 28.13 0.27
CA GLY A 322 -12.92 29.36 0.80
C GLY A 322 -11.89 29.97 -0.14
N VAL A 323 -12.05 29.80 -1.45
CA VAL A 323 -11.18 30.42 -2.45
C VAL A 323 -11.67 31.83 -2.74
N ASP A 324 -10.76 32.80 -2.71
CA ASP A 324 -10.97 34.18 -3.12
C ASP A 324 -9.77 34.70 -3.91
N LEU A 325 -9.72 35.97 -4.21
CA LEU A 325 -8.66 36.59 -5.03
C LEU A 325 -7.29 36.70 -4.33
N THR A 326 -7.18 36.28 -3.08
CA THR A 326 -5.92 36.37 -2.30
C THR A 326 -5.09 35.09 -2.34
N GLN A 327 -5.65 33.95 -2.81
CA GLN A 327 -4.93 32.71 -2.95
C GLN A 327 -4.06 32.70 -4.20
N ASP A 328 -2.89 32.12 -4.05
CA ASP A 328 -1.92 31.86 -5.11
C ASP A 328 -1.70 30.34 -5.28
N ALA A 329 -0.86 29.96 -6.21
CA ALA A 329 -0.53 28.55 -6.46
C ALA A 329 0.12 27.87 -5.25
N ALA A 330 0.92 28.59 -4.45
CA ALA A 330 1.54 28.06 -3.23
C ALA A 330 0.48 27.68 -2.19
N SER A 331 -0.50 28.57 -1.99
CA SER A 331 -1.63 28.34 -1.06
C SER A 331 -2.49 27.16 -1.51
N LEU A 332 -2.78 27.02 -2.81
CA LEU A 332 -3.55 25.90 -3.35
C LEU A 332 -2.81 24.56 -3.21
N ARG A 333 -1.52 24.54 -3.51
CA ARG A 333 -0.69 23.34 -3.34
C ARG A 333 -0.55 22.96 -1.87
N ARG A 334 -0.40 23.94 -0.98
CA ARG A 334 -0.39 23.72 0.47
C ARG A 334 -1.70 23.12 0.94
N ALA A 335 -2.84 23.62 0.47
CA ALA A 335 -4.16 23.08 0.81
C ALA A 335 -4.30 21.60 0.45
N ALA A 336 -3.75 21.16 -0.67
CA ALA A 336 -3.77 19.76 -1.07
C ALA A 336 -2.95 18.87 -0.12
N TYR A 337 -1.75 19.30 0.27
CA TYR A 337 -0.96 18.56 1.25
C TYR A 337 -1.62 18.56 2.63
N GLU A 338 -2.24 19.68 3.04
CA GLU A 338 -3.00 19.75 4.29
C GLU A 338 -4.21 18.81 4.28
N ALA A 339 -4.93 18.70 3.17
CA ALA A 339 -6.05 17.79 3.05
C ALA A 339 -5.64 16.34 3.35
N SER A 340 -4.48 15.90 2.83
CA SER A 340 -3.90 14.60 3.18
C SER A 340 -3.56 14.52 4.68
N GLY A 341 -2.96 15.55 5.26
CA GLY A 341 -2.67 15.63 6.70
C GLY A 341 -3.94 15.62 7.56
N PHE A 342 -5.03 16.25 7.10
CA PHE A 342 -6.32 16.23 7.79
C PHE A 342 -6.96 14.85 7.82
N VAL A 343 -6.82 14.07 6.74
CA VAL A 343 -7.27 12.67 6.73
C VAL A 343 -6.45 11.83 7.73
N VAL A 344 -5.13 12.02 7.83
CA VAL A 344 -4.32 11.37 8.86
C VAL A 344 -4.88 11.72 10.24
N ARG A 345 -5.02 12.99 10.55
CA ARG A 345 -5.54 13.47 11.84
C ARG A 345 -6.94 12.92 12.15
N GLN A 346 -7.84 12.91 11.17
CA GLN A 346 -9.20 12.38 11.30
C GLN A 346 -9.21 10.91 11.69
N ILE A 347 -8.38 10.09 11.04
CA ILE A 347 -8.25 8.66 11.37
C ILE A 347 -7.70 8.49 12.79
N LEU A 348 -6.71 9.28 13.19
CA LEU A 348 -6.17 9.25 14.56
C LEU A 348 -7.24 9.58 15.60
N GLU A 349 -8.01 10.66 15.39
CA GLU A 349 -9.07 11.09 16.32
C GLU A 349 -10.21 10.07 16.37
N LEU A 350 -10.67 9.55 15.22
CA LEU A 350 -11.71 8.51 15.17
C LEU A 350 -11.27 7.22 15.86
N SER A 351 -9.99 6.85 15.75
CA SER A 351 -9.48 5.66 16.41
C SER A 351 -9.63 5.71 17.94
N GLY A 352 -9.61 6.92 18.53
CA GLY A 352 -9.60 7.12 19.97
C GLY A 352 -8.42 6.47 20.69
N ALA A 353 -7.40 6.02 19.96
CA ALA A 353 -6.20 5.43 20.52
C ALA A 353 -5.19 6.52 20.93
N PRO A 354 -4.43 6.34 22.00
CA PRO A 354 -3.34 7.24 22.32
C PRO A 354 -2.30 7.19 21.21
N VAL A 355 -1.76 8.34 20.82
CA VAL A 355 -0.69 8.45 19.82
C VAL A 355 0.64 8.64 20.53
N ARG A 356 1.57 7.68 20.39
CA ARG A 356 2.92 7.71 20.94
C ARG A 356 3.88 8.44 20.00
N ARG A 357 3.94 8.02 18.74
CA ARG A 357 4.75 8.63 17.67
C ARG A 357 4.12 8.37 16.31
N ILE A 358 4.50 9.16 15.31
CA ILE A 358 4.06 9.01 13.92
C ILE A 358 5.29 8.68 13.07
N ILE A 359 5.26 7.54 12.39
CA ILE A 359 6.29 7.08 11.47
C ILE A 359 5.73 7.16 10.06
N ALA A 360 6.40 7.90 9.18
CA ALA A 360 6.06 7.98 7.77
C ALA A 360 7.01 7.12 6.93
N SER A 361 6.47 6.30 6.06
CA SER A 361 7.20 5.46 5.11
C SER A 361 6.64 5.57 3.70
N GLY A 362 7.31 4.97 2.72
CA GLY A 362 6.91 4.98 1.32
C GLY A 362 7.50 6.12 0.50
N GLY A 363 7.26 6.05 -0.83
CA GLY A 363 7.89 6.97 -1.78
C GLY A 363 7.53 8.45 -1.61
N GLY A 364 6.38 8.76 -1.04
CA GLY A 364 5.91 10.11 -0.76
C GLY A 364 6.68 10.83 0.34
N THR A 365 7.44 10.12 1.17
CA THR A 365 8.27 10.72 2.23
C THR A 365 9.38 11.62 1.69
N ARG A 366 9.73 11.47 0.41
CA ARG A 366 10.66 12.36 -0.30
C ARG A 366 10.07 13.75 -0.59
N VAL A 367 8.74 13.89 -0.47
CA VAL A 367 8.05 15.16 -0.68
C VAL A 367 7.98 15.92 0.62
N GLN A 368 8.95 16.78 0.88
CA GLN A 368 9.06 17.55 2.12
C GLN A 368 7.79 18.33 2.48
N PRO A 369 7.10 19.02 1.55
CA PRO A 369 5.84 19.72 1.86
C PRO A 369 4.74 18.79 2.39
N TRP A 370 4.71 17.54 1.93
CA TRP A 370 3.72 16.57 2.42
C TRP A 370 4.02 16.15 3.87
N MET A 371 5.28 15.83 4.19
CA MET A 371 5.68 15.50 5.57
C MET A 371 5.43 16.67 6.52
N GLN A 372 5.75 17.90 6.09
CA GLN A 372 5.47 19.10 6.88
C GLN A 372 3.96 19.32 7.10
N ALA A 373 3.15 19.06 6.08
CA ALA A 373 1.69 19.18 6.22
C ALA A 373 1.11 18.16 7.18
N ILE A 374 1.61 16.91 7.19
CA ILE A 374 1.20 15.89 8.17
C ILE A 374 1.59 16.33 9.59
N ALA A 375 2.82 16.82 9.79
CA ALA A 375 3.27 17.29 11.09
C ALA A 375 2.42 18.49 11.58
N ASP A 376 2.21 19.51 10.74
CA ASP A 376 1.41 20.68 11.07
C ASP A 376 -0.07 20.31 11.34
N ALA A 377 -0.66 19.39 10.56
CA ALA A 377 -2.06 18.98 10.71
C ALA A 377 -2.31 18.16 11.96
N THR A 378 -1.39 17.27 12.30
CA THR A 378 -1.48 16.42 13.51
C THR A 378 -1.00 17.13 14.78
N GLY A 379 -0.22 18.22 14.63
CA GLY A 379 0.44 18.91 15.74
C GLY A 379 1.50 18.05 16.44
N ARG A 380 2.06 17.06 15.73
CA ARG A 380 3.02 16.07 16.25
C ARG A 380 4.23 15.93 15.36
N PRO A 381 5.40 15.62 15.93
CA PRO A 381 6.57 15.24 15.14
C PRO A 381 6.26 14.02 14.24
N VAL A 382 6.82 14.03 13.03
CA VAL A 382 6.76 12.91 12.08
C VAL A 382 8.17 12.37 11.85
N GLU A 383 8.41 11.13 12.27
CA GLU A 383 9.62 10.39 12.01
C GLU A 383 9.58 9.84 10.58
N VAL A 384 10.53 10.22 9.74
CA VAL A 384 10.61 9.76 8.35
C VAL A 384 11.56 8.58 8.25
N SER A 385 11.06 7.46 7.72
CA SER A 385 11.87 6.25 7.52
C SER A 385 13.04 6.52 6.57
N ALA A 386 14.21 5.96 6.91
CA ALA A 386 15.43 6.05 6.10
C ALA A 386 15.35 5.27 4.78
N VAL A 387 14.45 4.29 4.68
CA VAL A 387 14.29 3.45 3.49
C VAL A 387 12.89 3.68 2.90
N ALA A 388 12.87 4.33 1.74
CA ALA A 388 11.62 4.63 1.02
C ALA A 388 11.04 3.40 0.28
N GLU A 389 11.81 2.34 0.13
CA GLU A 389 11.40 1.07 -0.48
C GLU A 389 10.97 0.03 0.59
N GLY A 390 10.23 0.46 1.62
CA GLY A 390 9.88 -0.35 2.79
C GLY A 390 9.17 -1.66 2.45
N ALA A 391 8.25 -1.67 1.49
CA ALA A 391 7.59 -2.89 1.04
C ALA A 391 8.59 -3.92 0.47
N ALA A 392 9.53 -3.48 -0.37
CA ALA A 392 10.60 -4.35 -0.87
C ALA A 392 11.55 -4.79 0.25
N LEU A 393 11.85 -3.90 1.22
CA LEU A 393 12.68 -4.23 2.38
C LEU A 393 12.02 -5.29 3.26
N GLY A 394 10.72 -5.16 3.54
CA GLY A 394 9.94 -6.16 4.28
C GLY A 394 9.89 -7.51 3.55
N ALA A 395 9.68 -7.50 2.23
CA ALA A 395 9.75 -8.71 1.42
C ALA A 395 11.14 -9.38 1.53
N ALA A 396 12.23 -8.59 1.52
CA ALA A 396 13.58 -9.14 1.69
C ALA A 396 13.79 -9.78 3.07
N PHE A 397 13.15 -9.26 4.13
CA PHE A 397 13.15 -9.90 5.44
C PHE A 397 12.40 -11.23 5.42
N LEU A 398 11.23 -11.30 4.77
CA LEU A 398 10.49 -12.56 4.59
C LEU A 398 11.30 -13.59 3.77
N ALA A 399 12.08 -13.14 2.79
CA ALA A 399 13.02 -14.00 2.07
C ALA A 399 14.09 -14.59 3.01
N ARG A 400 14.59 -13.83 4.00
CA ARG A 400 15.52 -14.34 5.02
C ARG A 400 14.90 -15.43 5.87
N MET A 401 13.63 -15.24 6.26
CA MET A 401 12.88 -16.25 7.04
C MET A 401 12.78 -17.58 6.28
N ALA A 402 12.52 -17.53 4.97
CA ALA A 402 12.35 -18.72 4.15
C ALA A 402 13.61 -19.62 4.08
N VAL A 403 14.78 -19.05 4.26
CA VAL A 403 16.06 -19.79 4.23
C VAL A 403 16.68 -19.96 5.63
N GLY A 404 15.88 -19.69 6.68
CA GLY A 404 16.29 -19.93 8.07
C GLY A 404 17.32 -18.94 8.63
N LEU A 405 17.54 -17.81 7.97
CA LEU A 405 18.42 -16.74 8.47
C LEU A 405 17.72 -15.89 9.55
N GLU A 406 16.40 -15.92 9.59
CA GLU A 406 15.56 -15.29 10.60
C GLU A 406 14.48 -16.28 11.04
N SER A 407 14.10 -16.23 12.32
CA SER A 407 13.08 -17.13 12.87
C SER A 407 11.81 -16.41 13.31
N VAL A 408 11.88 -15.12 13.61
CA VAL A 408 10.80 -14.32 14.18
C VAL A 408 10.60 -13.06 13.36
N ILE A 409 9.36 -12.85 12.91
CA ILE A 409 9.02 -11.71 12.03
C ILE A 409 9.23 -10.35 12.72
N THR A 410 9.03 -10.27 14.02
CA THR A 410 9.22 -9.04 14.80
C THR A 410 10.68 -8.59 14.89
N ASP A 411 11.63 -9.46 14.59
CA ASP A 411 13.06 -9.09 14.53
C ASP A 411 13.33 -8.09 13.38
N ALA A 412 12.43 -7.97 12.40
CA ALA A 412 12.52 -6.98 11.34
C ALA A 412 12.49 -5.53 11.85
N ALA A 413 11.93 -5.28 13.03
CA ALA A 413 11.92 -3.96 13.65
C ALA A 413 13.35 -3.39 13.86
N ARG A 414 14.39 -4.23 13.94
CA ARG A 414 15.79 -3.78 14.00
C ARG A 414 16.28 -3.10 12.72
N TRP A 415 15.58 -3.31 11.60
CA TRP A 415 15.86 -2.64 10.32
C TRP A 415 15.21 -1.26 10.23
N ALA A 416 14.32 -0.93 11.17
CA ALA A 416 13.72 0.39 11.25
C ALA A 416 14.81 1.43 11.55
N ALA A 417 14.93 2.40 10.67
CA ALA A 417 15.84 3.53 10.85
C ALA A 417 15.10 4.83 10.51
N VAL A 418 15.30 5.86 11.32
CA VAL A 418 14.76 7.20 11.10
C VAL A 418 15.83 8.03 10.39
N GLU A 419 15.47 8.59 9.21
CA GLU A 419 16.34 9.52 8.47
C GLU A 419 16.33 10.92 9.08
N ARG A 420 15.12 11.40 9.38
CA ARG A 420 14.87 12.73 9.94
C ARG A 420 13.55 12.79 10.68
N VAL A 421 13.41 13.79 11.52
CA VAL A 421 12.17 14.15 12.20
C VAL A 421 11.67 15.49 11.65
N VAL A 422 10.39 15.58 11.34
CA VAL A 422 9.73 16.80 10.87
C VAL A 422 8.84 17.34 11.98
N GLU A 423 9.26 18.46 12.55
CA GLU A 423 8.52 19.12 13.64
C GLU A 423 7.36 19.96 13.11
N PRO A 424 6.22 20.04 13.82
CA PRO A 424 5.15 20.96 13.46
C PRO A 424 5.57 22.41 13.68
N ARG A 425 5.16 23.30 12.79
CA ARG A 425 5.50 24.74 12.85
C ARG A 425 4.50 25.49 13.72
N SER A 426 4.99 26.23 14.72
CA SER A 426 4.15 26.91 15.71
C SER A 426 3.18 27.93 15.10
N GLU A 427 3.60 28.65 14.09
CA GLU A 427 2.77 29.66 13.39
C GLU A 427 1.62 29.03 12.58
N TRP A 428 1.70 27.74 12.28
CA TRP A 428 0.67 27.00 11.57
C TRP A 428 -0.41 26.39 12.50
N VAL A 429 -0.15 26.24 13.79
CA VAL A 429 -1.02 25.51 14.73
C VAL A 429 -2.46 26.06 14.71
N ARG A 430 -2.63 27.36 14.93
CA ARG A 430 -3.97 27.95 15.00
C ARG A 430 -4.68 27.96 13.64
N PRO A 431 -4.10 28.48 12.56
CA PRO A 431 -4.76 28.47 11.25
C PRO A 431 -5.11 27.06 10.75
N THR A 432 -4.23 26.07 10.97
CA THR A 432 -4.47 24.68 10.57
C THR A 432 -5.60 24.06 11.40
N ASN A 433 -5.68 24.32 12.71
CA ASN A 433 -6.79 23.86 13.54
C ASN A 433 -8.14 24.45 13.11
N ASP A 434 -8.17 25.73 12.71
CA ASP A 434 -9.39 26.37 12.22
C ASP A 434 -9.86 25.74 10.91
N ARG A 435 -8.94 25.47 9.97
CA ARG A 435 -9.24 24.77 8.71
C ARG A 435 -9.62 23.31 8.91
N TYR A 436 -8.99 22.62 9.87
CA TYR A 436 -9.35 21.24 10.18
C TYR A 436 -10.79 21.12 10.71
N ARG A 437 -11.23 22.04 11.58
CA ARG A 437 -12.64 22.07 12.02
C ARG A 437 -13.59 22.26 10.84
N HIS A 438 -13.26 23.19 9.95
CA HIS A 438 -14.06 23.41 8.74
C HIS A 438 -14.03 22.19 7.78
N PHE A 439 -12.89 21.51 7.66
CA PHE A 439 -12.78 20.25 6.93
C PHE A 439 -13.73 19.17 7.48
N LEU A 440 -13.82 19.03 8.80
CA LEU A 440 -14.74 18.07 9.44
C LEU A 440 -16.22 18.42 9.16
N GLU A 441 -16.59 19.70 9.27
CA GLU A 441 -17.93 20.17 8.92
C GLU A 441 -18.30 19.83 7.47
N LEU A 442 -17.43 20.17 6.53
CA LEU A 442 -17.62 19.90 5.10
C LEU A 442 -17.65 18.39 4.76
N SER A 443 -16.90 17.61 5.48
CA SER A 443 -16.87 16.15 5.28
C SER A 443 -18.10 15.44 5.85
N GLY A 444 -18.92 16.11 6.66
CA GLY A 444 -20.03 15.51 7.37
C GLY A 444 -19.58 14.55 8.49
N SER A 445 -18.31 14.64 8.90
CA SER A 445 -17.78 13.84 10.00
C SER A 445 -18.22 14.42 11.33
N ARG A 446 -18.88 13.60 12.14
CA ARG A 446 -19.05 13.90 13.56
C ARG A 446 -17.97 13.15 14.31
N LEU A 447 -17.05 13.87 14.94
CA LEU A 447 -16.20 13.29 15.98
C LEU A 447 -17.14 12.95 17.15
N VAL A 448 -17.10 11.72 17.61
CA VAL A 448 -17.89 11.22 18.75
C VAL A 448 -17.25 11.69 20.04
#